data_46094c726dd31068abd27546b9cf8687
#
_entry.id   46094c726dd31068abd27546b9cf8687
#
_cell.length_a   1.000
_cell.length_b   1.000
_cell.length_c   1.000
_cell.angle_alpha   90.00
_cell.angle_beta   90.00
_cell.angle_gamma   90.00
#
_symmetry.space_group_name_H-M   'P 1'
#
loop_
_entity.id
_entity.type
_entity.pdbx_description
1 polymer ?
#
loop_
_entity_poly.entity_id
_entity_poly.type
_entity_poly.pdbx_seq_one_letter_code
_entity_poly.pdbx_strand_id
1 'polypeptide(L)'
;MNKLLNYLMGGLLLAAMASQSAIAAPSDQGAHTEEGAQHADEKQHSEEEHAGEDHAEDEGDHAEEAGHEGHEDEEPELTFSADLLRDFGGEIDTAEAGVIRQQVSLPGEVKLNEEAVAHITPRFAAKIVEVQAKTGDRVKAGDVLAVAESSETLSRFQLKSLIDGVVIKRHVTLGEHLAPDDTAFVVANLSTLWVDIALYPKQVPLVKTGQPVRITT
;
A
#
# COMPACT_ATOMS: atom_id res chain seq x y z
N MET A 1 -22.47 26.19 48.56
CA MET A 1 -22.25 25.12 49.55
C MET A 1 -21.24 24.18 49.01
N ASN A 2 -19.97 24.40 49.42
CA ASN A 2 -19.04 23.45 50.06
C ASN A 2 -18.64 22.25 49.23
N LYS A 3 -17.37 21.89 49.05
CA LYS A 3 -16.06 21.99 49.74
C LYS A 3 -15.00 21.59 48.70
N LEU A 4 -13.89 22.26 48.39
CA LEU A 4 -12.61 22.26 49.10
C LEU A 4 -12.16 20.86 49.53
N LEU A 5 -11.12 20.34 48.90
CA LEU A 5 -10.03 19.70 49.61
C LEU A 5 -8.72 19.65 48.79
N ASN A 6 -7.73 20.33 49.32
CA ASN A 6 -6.29 20.28 49.06
C ASN A 6 -5.69 18.92 49.44
N TYR A 7 -4.57 18.56 48.77
CA TYR A 7 -3.37 17.93 49.33
C TYR A 7 -2.32 17.98 48.25
N LEU A 8 -1.28 18.76 48.26
CA LEU A 8 -0.10 18.97 49.08
C LEU A 8 0.91 17.80 49.05
N MET A 9 2.09 18.14 48.53
CA MET A 9 3.44 17.73 48.88
C MET A 9 4.00 16.36 48.54
N GLY A 10 5.24 16.45 48.01
CA GLY A 10 6.26 15.42 48.03
C GLY A 10 7.08 15.44 46.73
N GLY A 11 8.02 16.16 46.61
CA GLY A 11 9.37 16.52 46.69
C GLY A 11 10.30 15.30 46.76
N LEU A 12 11.01 14.98 45.66
CA LEU A 12 12.35 14.37 45.77
C LEU A 12 13.24 14.77 44.61
N LEU A 13 14.18 15.57 44.94
CA LEU A 13 15.37 15.98 44.21
C LEU A 13 16.35 14.80 44.22
N LEU A 14 16.84 14.37 43.06
CA LEU A 14 18.10 13.64 43.00
C LEU A 14 18.89 14.08 41.78
N ALA A 15 19.91 14.89 42.05
CA ALA A 15 20.99 15.22 41.16
C ALA A 15 22.03 14.08 41.18
N ALA A 16 22.50 13.66 40.02
CA ALA A 16 23.80 13.00 39.91
C ALA A 16 24.42 13.32 38.54
N MET A 17 25.40 13.98 38.61
CA MET A 17 26.60 14.38 37.93
C MET A 17 27.23 13.35 37.00
N ALA A 18 27.65 13.89 35.85
CA ALA A 18 28.97 13.77 35.23
C ALA A 18 29.40 12.40 34.65
N SER A 19 29.66 12.39 33.35
CA SER A 19 31.05 12.19 32.90
C SER A 19 31.21 12.51 31.43
N GLN A 20 32.10 13.43 31.14
CA GLN A 20 32.70 13.72 29.84
C GLN A 20 33.60 12.55 29.43
N SER A 21 33.57 12.19 28.15
CA SER A 21 34.77 11.66 27.49
C SER A 21 34.70 12.03 26.02
N ALA A 22 35.46 13.04 25.69
CA ALA A 22 35.90 13.36 24.36
C ALA A 22 37.00 12.37 23.98
N ILE A 23 36.92 11.74 22.83
CA ILE A 23 38.08 11.16 22.14
C ILE A 23 38.00 11.51 20.66
N ALA A 24 39.08 12.10 20.21
CA ALA A 24 39.47 12.66 18.96
C ALA A 24 39.38 11.68 17.78
N ALA A 25 39.22 12.28 16.59
CA ALA A 25 39.51 11.71 15.28
C ALA A 25 41.02 11.35 15.14
N PRO A 26 41.35 10.49 14.16
CA PRO A 26 42.27 10.98 13.14
C PRO A 26 41.78 10.73 11.72
N SER A 27 42.04 11.72 10.90
CA SER A 27 42.17 11.75 9.48
C SER A 27 43.25 10.76 9.03
N ASP A 28 42.96 9.96 7.99
CA ASP A 28 44.05 9.55 7.10
C ASP A 28 43.53 9.46 5.65
N GLN A 29 44.29 10.15 4.79
CA GLN A 29 44.22 10.14 3.33
C GLN A 29 44.96 8.91 2.84
N GLY A 30 44.37 8.19 1.87
CA GLY A 30 45.04 7.12 1.15
C GLY A 30 44.44 6.96 -0.20
N ALA A 31 44.93 7.73 -1.16
CA ALA A 31 44.75 7.47 -2.56
C ALA A 31 45.56 6.24 -2.95
N HIS A 32 44.94 5.27 -3.61
CA HIS A 32 45.64 4.33 -4.48
C HIS A 32 44.82 4.09 -5.73
N THR A 33 45.47 4.51 -6.80
CA THR A 33 45.27 4.23 -8.20
C THR A 33 45.64 2.76 -8.51
N GLU A 34 44.98 2.28 -9.57
CA GLU A 34 45.44 1.42 -10.67
C GLU A 34 45.41 -0.11 -10.57
N GLU A 35 44.93 -0.59 -11.67
CA GLU A 35 45.22 -1.72 -12.57
C GLU A 35 44.60 -3.07 -12.18
N GLY A 36 43.63 -3.56 -12.98
CA GLY A 36 43.90 -4.21 -14.27
C GLY A 36 44.01 -5.71 -14.05
N ALA A 37 43.01 -6.49 -14.43
CA ALA A 37 43.26 -7.80 -15.04
C ALA A 37 41.95 -8.39 -15.58
N GLN A 38 41.92 -8.56 -16.84
CA GLN A 38 41.05 -9.39 -17.66
C GLN A 38 41.21 -10.85 -17.25
N HIS A 39 40.11 -11.55 -17.04
CA HIS A 39 40.06 -13.00 -17.28
C HIS A 39 38.80 -13.31 -18.08
N ALA A 40 39.02 -13.47 -19.37
CA ALA A 40 38.19 -14.27 -20.24
C ALA A 40 38.47 -15.73 -19.88
N ASP A 41 37.44 -16.53 -19.69
CA ASP A 41 37.52 -17.96 -19.85
C ASP A 41 36.24 -18.47 -20.51
N GLU A 42 36.42 -18.73 -21.79
CA GLU A 42 35.53 -19.50 -22.66
C GLU A 42 35.47 -20.94 -22.13
N LYS A 43 34.28 -21.45 -21.98
CA LYS A 43 34.04 -22.89 -22.15
C LYS A 43 32.78 -23.12 -22.97
N GLN A 44 33.04 -23.36 -24.22
CA GLN A 44 32.21 -24.12 -25.13
C GLN A 44 31.90 -25.51 -24.54
N HIS A 45 30.66 -25.91 -24.56
CA HIS A 45 30.24 -27.30 -24.62
C HIS A 45 29.28 -27.44 -25.79
N SER A 46 29.80 -27.82 -26.87
CA SER A 46 29.68 -28.95 -27.81
C SER A 46 28.27 -29.59 -27.82
N GLU A 47 27.69 -29.36 -28.99
CA GLU A 47 26.61 -30.11 -29.61
C GLU A 47 27.00 -31.60 -29.72
N GLU A 48 26.13 -32.47 -29.29
CA GLU A 48 26.15 -33.88 -29.74
C GLU A 48 24.82 -34.14 -30.47
N GLU A 49 24.98 -34.16 -31.77
CA GLU A 49 24.03 -34.74 -32.71
C GLU A 49 24.07 -36.27 -32.52
N HIS A 50 22.93 -36.87 -32.26
CA HIS A 50 22.75 -38.30 -32.48
C HIS A 50 21.95 -38.50 -33.76
N ALA A 51 22.73 -38.84 -34.78
CA ALA A 51 22.28 -39.35 -36.05
C ALA A 51 21.71 -40.79 -35.90
N GLY A 52 20.76 -41.04 -36.71
CA GLY A 52 20.00 -42.17 -37.06
C GLY A 52 20.57 -43.57 -36.97
N GLU A 53 19.72 -44.53 -36.72
CA GLU A 53 19.84 -45.86 -37.22
C GLU A 53 18.50 -46.31 -37.82
N ASP A 54 18.58 -46.50 -39.13
CA ASP A 54 17.62 -47.21 -39.97
C ASP A 54 17.52 -48.65 -39.54
N HIS A 55 16.32 -49.15 -39.31
CA HIS A 55 16.05 -50.57 -39.40
C HIS A 55 15.01 -50.82 -40.47
N ALA A 56 15.53 -51.40 -41.53
CA ALA A 56 14.78 -51.92 -42.65
C ALA A 56 13.95 -53.16 -42.26
N GLU A 57 12.78 -53.19 -42.82
CA GLU A 57 12.05 -54.28 -43.45
C GLU A 57 12.25 -55.72 -42.92
N ASP A 58 11.20 -56.29 -42.34
CA ASP A 58 10.90 -57.71 -42.52
C ASP A 58 9.40 -57.85 -42.84
N GLU A 59 9.18 -58.30 -44.07
CA GLU A 59 7.89 -58.67 -44.59
C GLU A 59 7.50 -60.05 -44.02
N GLY A 60 6.44 -60.06 -43.24
CA GLY A 60 5.84 -61.30 -42.75
C GLY A 60 4.34 -61.33 -43.05
N ASP A 61 4.02 -61.83 -44.19
CA ASP A 61 2.69 -62.20 -44.64
C ASP A 61 2.07 -63.27 -43.68
N HIS A 62 1.04 -62.93 -42.93
CA HIS A 62 0.10 -63.87 -42.36
C HIS A 62 -1.33 -63.38 -42.50
N ALA A 63 -1.93 -63.81 -43.57
CA ALA A 63 -3.39 -63.87 -43.68
C ALA A 63 -3.93 -64.99 -42.76
N GLU A 64 -4.69 -64.65 -41.73
CA GLU A 64 -5.77 -65.53 -41.24
C GLU A 64 -6.93 -64.68 -40.71
N GLU A 65 -8.02 -64.90 -41.37
CA GLU A 65 -9.37 -64.52 -41.07
C GLU A 65 -9.77 -64.99 -39.66
N ALA A 66 -10.06 -64.06 -38.75
CA ALA A 66 -10.96 -64.37 -37.63
C ALA A 66 -11.82 -63.10 -37.40
N GLY A 67 -13.06 -63.21 -37.78
CA GLY A 67 -14.08 -62.23 -37.47
C GLY A 67 -14.14 -61.93 -35.99
N HIS A 68 -13.76 -60.70 -35.64
CA HIS A 68 -14.08 -60.13 -34.34
C HIS A 68 -15.44 -59.43 -34.55
N GLU A 69 -16.48 -60.14 -34.14
CA GLU A 69 -17.77 -59.53 -33.87
C GLU A 69 -17.54 -58.44 -32.82
N GLY A 70 -17.78 -57.19 -33.23
CA GLY A 70 -17.76 -56.04 -32.36
C GLY A 70 -18.75 -56.25 -31.20
N HIS A 71 -18.25 -56.57 -30.05
CA HIS A 71 -18.94 -56.29 -28.81
C HIS A 71 -18.88 -54.76 -28.65
N GLU A 72 -19.95 -54.10 -29.10
CA GLU A 72 -20.31 -52.81 -28.58
C GLU A 72 -20.53 -53.05 -27.07
N ASP A 73 -19.55 -52.68 -26.25
CA ASP A 73 -19.74 -52.55 -24.81
C ASP A 73 -20.77 -51.41 -24.61
N GLU A 74 -22.07 -51.77 -24.73
CA GLU A 74 -23.11 -50.94 -24.19
C GLU A 74 -22.90 -50.90 -22.68
N GLU A 75 -22.22 -49.84 -22.19
CA GLU A 75 -22.23 -49.54 -20.78
C GLU A 75 -23.71 -49.45 -20.35
N PRO A 76 -24.13 -50.21 -19.32
CA PRO A 76 -25.52 -50.19 -18.90
C PRO A 76 -25.92 -48.78 -18.48
N GLU A 77 -26.69 -48.09 -19.26
CA GLU A 77 -27.26 -46.80 -18.92
C GLU A 77 -28.17 -47.01 -17.70
N LEU A 78 -27.66 -46.66 -16.53
CA LEU A 78 -28.42 -46.71 -15.28
C LEU A 78 -29.38 -45.53 -15.26
N THR A 79 -30.61 -45.75 -15.69
CA THR A 79 -31.69 -44.77 -15.61
C THR A 79 -32.32 -44.79 -14.22
N PHE A 80 -32.09 -43.75 -13.45
CA PHE A 80 -32.78 -43.55 -12.18
C PHE A 80 -34.03 -42.71 -12.38
N SER A 81 -35.16 -43.16 -11.83
CA SER A 81 -36.33 -42.30 -11.77
C SER A 81 -36.14 -41.18 -10.76
N ALA A 82 -36.73 -40.00 -11.00
CA ALA A 82 -36.61 -38.86 -10.07
C ALA A 82 -37.15 -39.18 -8.65
N ASP A 83 -38.11 -40.11 -8.56
CA ASP A 83 -38.66 -40.55 -7.28
C ASP A 83 -37.67 -41.42 -6.51
N LEU A 84 -36.96 -42.31 -7.21
CA LEU A 84 -35.94 -43.14 -6.59
C LEU A 84 -34.77 -42.30 -6.08
N LEU A 85 -34.35 -41.27 -6.80
CA LEU A 85 -33.32 -40.37 -6.37
C LEU A 85 -33.70 -39.61 -5.10
N ARG A 86 -34.97 -39.17 -4.97
CA ARG A 86 -35.48 -38.50 -3.78
C ARG A 86 -35.50 -39.42 -2.55
N ASP A 87 -35.86 -40.68 -2.73
CA ASP A 87 -35.90 -41.68 -1.65
C ASP A 87 -34.48 -41.92 -1.07
N PHE A 88 -33.45 -41.79 -1.91
CA PHE A 88 -32.03 -41.84 -1.48
C PHE A 88 -31.49 -40.49 -1.05
N GLY A 89 -32.32 -39.44 -0.91
CA GLY A 89 -31.89 -38.10 -0.46
C GLY A 89 -31.22 -37.26 -1.56
N GLY A 90 -31.35 -37.64 -2.81
CA GLY A 90 -30.90 -36.87 -3.96
C GLY A 90 -31.84 -35.71 -4.27
N GLU A 91 -31.33 -34.53 -4.50
CA GLU A 91 -32.07 -33.38 -4.99
C GLU A 91 -31.71 -33.12 -6.46
N ILE A 92 -32.78 -32.99 -7.27
CA ILE A 92 -32.63 -32.63 -8.70
C ILE A 92 -33.04 -31.18 -8.82
N ASP A 93 -32.14 -30.34 -9.32
CA ASP A 93 -32.41 -28.95 -9.62
C ASP A 93 -32.08 -28.64 -11.08
N THR A 94 -32.75 -27.65 -11.62
CA THR A 94 -32.54 -27.23 -13.01
C THR A 94 -31.44 -26.15 -13.05
N ALA A 95 -30.36 -26.43 -13.78
CA ALA A 95 -29.32 -25.45 -13.98
C ALA A 95 -29.82 -24.27 -14.83
N GLU A 96 -29.83 -23.09 -14.26
CA GLU A 96 -30.18 -21.86 -14.94
C GLU A 96 -28.95 -21.02 -15.27
N ALA A 97 -29.06 -20.16 -16.29
CA ALA A 97 -28.00 -19.21 -16.61
C ALA A 97 -27.82 -18.19 -15.48
N GLY A 98 -26.66 -18.15 -14.86
CA GLY A 98 -26.34 -17.25 -13.79
C GLY A 98 -25.09 -16.43 -14.05
N VAL A 99 -24.95 -15.30 -13.35
CA VAL A 99 -23.74 -14.48 -13.39
C VAL A 99 -22.82 -14.88 -12.23
N ILE A 100 -21.69 -15.48 -12.56
CA ILE A 100 -20.65 -15.79 -11.58
C ILE A 100 -19.80 -14.54 -11.38
N ARG A 101 -19.76 -14.03 -10.14
CA ARG A 101 -18.92 -12.91 -9.77
C ARG A 101 -17.72 -13.41 -8.99
N GLN A 102 -16.54 -13.25 -9.58
CA GLN A 102 -15.30 -13.51 -8.88
C GLN A 102 -14.94 -12.28 -8.03
N GLN A 103 -14.72 -12.50 -6.74
CA GLN A 103 -14.23 -11.46 -5.83
C GLN A 103 -12.77 -11.72 -5.50
N VAL A 104 -11.97 -10.66 -5.51
CA VAL A 104 -10.57 -10.70 -5.11
C VAL A 104 -10.42 -9.79 -3.90
N SER A 105 -9.89 -10.34 -2.80
CA SER A 105 -9.56 -9.55 -1.61
C SER A 105 -8.13 -9.06 -1.71
N LEU A 106 -7.95 -7.75 -1.55
CA LEU A 106 -6.67 -7.07 -1.69
C LEU A 106 -6.43 -6.20 -0.47
N PRO A 107 -5.22 -6.15 0.09
CA PRO A 107 -4.87 -5.21 1.14
C PRO A 107 -4.78 -3.80 0.56
N GLY A 108 -5.22 -2.81 1.34
CA GLY A 108 -5.16 -1.41 0.95
C GLY A 108 -4.98 -0.49 2.15
N GLU A 109 -4.52 0.72 1.89
CA GLU A 109 -4.33 1.79 2.86
C GLU A 109 -5.18 3.00 2.46
N VAL A 110 -5.90 3.56 3.43
CA VAL A 110 -6.67 4.78 3.23
C VAL A 110 -5.73 5.98 3.34
N LYS A 111 -5.72 6.83 2.31
CA LYS A 111 -4.92 8.06 2.25
C LYS A 111 -5.79 9.28 2.02
N LEU A 112 -5.22 10.42 2.34
CA LEU A 112 -5.84 11.69 2.01
C LEU A 112 -5.86 11.87 0.49
N ASN A 113 -6.93 12.48 -0.02
CA ASN A 113 -6.94 12.95 -1.40
C ASN A 113 -6.01 14.18 -1.49
N GLU A 114 -4.86 14.02 -2.14
CA GLU A 114 -3.85 15.07 -2.27
C GLU A 114 -4.36 16.31 -3.01
N GLU A 115 -5.36 16.17 -3.88
CA GLU A 115 -6.01 17.28 -4.57
C GLU A 115 -6.90 18.13 -3.64
N ALA A 116 -7.22 17.59 -2.46
CA ALA A 116 -8.08 18.21 -1.46
C ALA A 116 -7.33 18.57 -0.17
N VAL A 117 -6.01 18.74 -0.25
CA VAL A 117 -5.13 19.15 0.87
C VAL A 117 -4.54 20.52 0.59
N ALA A 118 -4.55 21.39 1.60
CA ALA A 118 -3.90 22.69 1.58
C ALA A 118 -2.81 22.77 2.64
N HIS A 119 -1.62 23.16 2.20
CA HIS A 119 -0.50 23.51 3.07
C HIS A 119 -0.51 25.01 3.30
N ILE A 120 -0.63 25.43 4.55
CA ILE A 120 -0.67 26.84 4.92
C ILE A 120 0.73 27.25 5.36
N THR A 121 1.38 28.07 4.54
CA THR A 121 2.72 28.61 4.77
C THR A 121 2.67 30.14 4.91
N PRO A 122 3.55 30.77 5.69
CA PRO A 122 3.66 32.22 5.73
C PRO A 122 4.30 32.73 4.44
N ARG A 123 3.93 33.94 4.00
CA ARG A 123 4.54 34.56 2.81
C ARG A 123 5.92 35.15 3.07
N PHE A 124 6.20 35.46 4.34
CA PHE A 124 7.42 36.11 4.82
C PHE A 124 7.87 35.43 6.10
N ALA A 125 9.16 35.52 6.42
CA ALA A 125 9.66 35.10 7.72
C ALA A 125 8.89 35.82 8.83
N ALA A 126 8.35 35.07 9.77
CA ALA A 126 7.44 35.60 10.76
C ALA A 126 7.54 34.84 12.09
N LYS A 127 7.19 35.55 13.16
CA LYS A 127 6.99 34.99 14.49
C LYS A 127 5.51 34.76 14.75
N ILE A 128 5.14 33.62 15.26
CA ILE A 128 3.77 33.31 15.64
C ILE A 128 3.42 34.04 16.93
N VAL A 129 2.42 34.91 16.89
CA VAL A 129 1.97 35.71 18.05
C VAL A 129 0.66 35.20 18.65
N GLU A 130 -0.10 34.43 17.88
CA GLU A 130 -1.34 33.80 18.35
C GLU A 130 -1.62 32.54 17.54
N VAL A 131 -2.10 31.46 18.20
CA VAL A 131 -2.55 30.24 17.55
C VAL A 131 -4.00 29.98 17.95
N GLN A 132 -4.91 29.98 16.98
CA GLN A 132 -6.35 29.82 17.22
C GLN A 132 -6.83 28.40 16.92
N ALA A 133 -6.32 27.79 15.85
CA ALA A 133 -6.75 26.47 15.40
C ALA A 133 -5.90 25.34 16.03
N LYS A 134 -6.56 24.22 16.30
CA LYS A 134 -5.98 22.97 16.79
C LYS A 134 -6.17 21.85 15.79
N THR A 135 -5.35 20.82 15.89
CA THR A 135 -5.53 19.60 15.12
C THR A 135 -6.89 18.96 15.46
N GLY A 136 -7.66 18.62 14.43
CA GLY A 136 -9.01 18.11 14.54
C GLY A 136 -10.12 19.16 14.37
N ASP A 137 -9.80 20.46 14.41
CA ASP A 137 -10.79 21.53 14.22
C ASP A 137 -11.31 21.56 12.77
N ARG A 138 -12.61 21.77 12.64
CA ARG A 138 -13.25 22.04 11.34
C ARG A 138 -13.16 23.52 11.02
N VAL A 139 -12.65 23.82 9.84
CA VAL A 139 -12.43 25.20 9.37
C VAL A 139 -13.01 25.39 7.98
N LYS A 140 -13.35 26.64 7.68
CA LYS A 140 -13.80 27.09 6.35
C LYS A 140 -12.68 27.88 5.67
N ALA A 141 -12.74 27.95 4.37
CA ALA A 141 -11.88 28.84 3.60
C ALA A 141 -12.01 30.29 4.12
N GLY A 142 -10.89 30.91 4.47
CA GLY A 142 -10.83 32.24 5.06
C GLY A 142 -10.77 32.29 6.59
N ASP A 143 -11.06 31.20 7.30
CA ASP A 143 -10.94 31.15 8.76
C ASP A 143 -9.49 31.37 9.20
N VAL A 144 -9.32 32.13 10.29
CA VAL A 144 -8.00 32.43 10.85
C VAL A 144 -7.51 31.27 11.69
N LEU A 145 -6.35 30.73 11.34
CA LEU A 145 -5.71 29.62 12.03
C LEU A 145 -4.68 30.10 13.05
N ALA A 146 -3.94 31.15 12.68
CA ALA A 146 -2.97 31.79 13.53
C ALA A 146 -2.74 33.25 13.09
N VAL A 147 -2.17 34.04 13.98
CA VAL A 147 -1.67 35.38 13.71
C VAL A 147 -0.14 35.35 13.80
N ALA A 148 0.51 35.89 12.79
CA ALA A 148 1.95 36.00 12.70
C ALA A 148 2.38 37.47 12.57
N GLU A 149 3.57 37.78 13.03
CA GLU A 149 4.23 39.08 12.92
C GLU A 149 5.45 38.95 12.02
N SER A 150 5.50 39.72 10.96
CA SER A 150 6.63 39.72 10.02
C SER A 150 7.91 40.13 10.71
N SER A 151 8.96 39.38 10.53
CA SER A 151 10.29 39.67 11.10
C SER A 151 10.93 40.94 10.48
N GLU A 152 10.53 41.32 9.27
CA GLU A 152 11.09 42.49 8.57
C GLU A 152 10.34 43.76 8.92
N THR A 153 8.99 43.72 8.87
CA THR A 153 8.14 44.92 8.97
C THR A 153 7.46 45.06 10.32
N LEU A 154 7.57 44.05 11.20
CA LEU A 154 6.85 43.94 12.47
C LEU A 154 5.33 44.08 12.34
N SER A 155 4.82 43.94 11.12
CA SER A 155 3.37 44.01 10.83
C SER A 155 2.75 42.63 11.09
N ARG A 156 1.58 42.65 11.71
CA ARG A 156 0.80 41.44 11.95
C ARG A 156 -0.01 41.05 10.73
N PHE A 157 -0.03 39.77 10.41
CA PHE A 157 -0.88 39.20 9.38
C PHE A 157 -1.46 37.85 9.86
N GLN A 158 -2.52 37.42 9.15
CA GLN A 158 -3.25 36.21 9.52
C GLN A 158 -2.89 35.07 8.59
N LEU A 159 -2.62 33.92 9.16
CA LEU A 159 -2.57 32.64 8.44
C LEU A 159 -4.00 32.09 8.39
N LYS A 160 -4.55 31.98 7.19
CA LYS A 160 -5.95 31.59 6.96
C LYS A 160 -6.02 30.25 6.24
N SER A 161 -7.08 29.51 6.50
CA SER A 161 -7.39 28.32 5.71
C SER A 161 -7.69 28.70 4.26
N LEU A 162 -7.15 27.92 3.32
CA LEU A 162 -7.39 28.10 1.89
C LEU A 162 -8.61 27.30 1.40
N ILE A 163 -9.02 26.28 2.15
CA ILE A 163 -10.09 25.36 1.79
C ILE A 163 -10.98 25.08 3.01
N ASP A 164 -12.19 24.59 2.75
CA ASP A 164 -13.06 24.02 3.77
C ASP A 164 -12.56 22.61 4.11
N GLY A 165 -12.39 22.31 5.40
CA GLY A 165 -11.89 21.01 5.80
C GLY A 165 -11.63 20.87 7.29
N VAL A 166 -10.71 19.98 7.61
CA VAL A 166 -10.25 19.70 8.97
C VAL A 166 -8.75 19.95 9.06
N VAL A 167 -8.30 20.57 10.12
CA VAL A 167 -6.86 20.73 10.42
C VAL A 167 -6.29 19.36 10.80
N ILE A 168 -5.54 18.76 9.88
CA ILE A 168 -4.96 17.42 10.10
C ILE A 168 -3.59 17.46 10.77
N LYS A 169 -2.84 18.56 10.54
CA LYS A 169 -1.53 18.79 11.19
C LYS A 169 -1.38 20.26 11.55
N ARG A 170 -0.79 20.49 12.71
CA ARG A 170 -0.34 21.79 13.17
C ARG A 170 1.14 21.69 13.54
N HIS A 171 1.97 22.42 12.86
CA HIS A 171 3.42 22.44 13.07
C HIS A 171 3.90 23.68 13.80
N VAL A 172 2.99 24.57 14.24
CA VAL A 172 3.35 25.83 14.87
C VAL A 172 2.97 25.90 16.33
N THR A 173 3.81 26.59 17.08
CA THR A 173 3.59 26.95 18.49
C THR A 173 3.71 28.46 18.70
N LEU A 174 3.15 28.93 19.81
CA LEU A 174 3.24 30.36 20.17
C LEU A 174 4.70 30.79 20.36
N GLY A 175 5.09 31.87 19.70
CA GLY A 175 6.44 32.43 19.77
C GLY A 175 7.45 31.80 18.81
N GLU A 176 7.07 30.81 18.07
CA GLU A 176 7.91 30.14 17.07
C GLU A 176 8.16 31.04 15.86
N HIS A 177 9.36 30.93 15.30
CA HIS A 177 9.74 31.60 14.05
C HIS A 177 9.60 30.64 12.88
N LEU A 178 8.95 31.10 11.83
CA LEU A 178 8.73 30.36 10.59
C LEU A 178 9.43 31.06 9.43
N ALA A 179 10.07 30.28 8.58
CA ALA A 179 10.50 30.71 7.26
C ALA A 179 9.32 30.65 6.27
N PRO A 180 9.43 31.31 5.11
CA PRO A 180 8.37 31.30 4.10
C PRO A 180 7.98 29.91 3.60
N ASP A 181 8.91 28.96 3.61
CA ASP A 181 8.71 27.60 3.11
C ASP A 181 8.21 26.63 4.20
N ASP A 182 8.16 27.08 5.46
CA ASP A 182 7.72 26.23 6.56
C ASP A 182 6.19 26.08 6.53
N THR A 183 5.74 24.84 6.58
CA THR A 183 4.30 24.55 6.67
C THR A 183 3.80 24.77 8.09
N ALA A 184 2.94 25.77 8.30
CA ALA A 184 2.32 26.06 9.58
C ALA A 184 1.19 25.10 9.94
N PHE A 185 0.29 24.89 8.98
CA PHE A 185 -0.84 23.99 9.12
C PHE A 185 -1.05 23.17 7.85
N VAL A 186 -1.66 22.01 8.01
CA VAL A 186 -2.19 21.22 6.90
C VAL A 186 -3.68 21.02 7.13
N VAL A 187 -4.48 21.50 6.17
CA VAL A 187 -5.95 21.38 6.16
C VAL A 187 -6.33 20.42 5.04
N ALA A 188 -7.19 19.46 5.32
CA ALA A 188 -7.68 18.52 4.32
C ALA A 188 -9.20 18.47 4.30
N ASN A 189 -9.77 18.40 3.11
CA ASN A 189 -11.17 18.07 2.92
C ASN A 189 -11.33 16.54 2.94
N LEU A 190 -11.98 16.03 3.96
CA LEU A 190 -12.16 14.59 4.19
C LEU A 190 -13.42 14.01 3.51
N SER A 191 -14.10 14.78 2.65
CA SER A 191 -15.29 14.29 1.93
C SER A 191 -14.94 13.19 0.91
N THR A 192 -13.71 13.20 0.41
CA THR A 192 -13.17 12.19 -0.50
C THR A 192 -11.83 11.70 0.02
N LEU A 193 -11.64 10.40 0.01
CA LEU A 193 -10.40 9.75 0.41
C LEU A 193 -9.94 8.83 -0.72
N TRP A 194 -8.67 8.64 -0.83
CA TRP A 194 -8.08 7.65 -1.72
C TRP A 194 -7.81 6.36 -0.96
N VAL A 195 -7.80 5.26 -1.69
CA VAL A 195 -7.39 3.96 -1.18
C VAL A 195 -6.34 3.40 -2.11
N ASP A 196 -5.12 3.29 -1.61
CA ASP A 196 -4.03 2.64 -2.31
C ASP A 196 -4.15 1.13 -2.11
N ILE A 197 -4.31 0.40 -3.20
CA ILE A 197 -4.46 -1.06 -3.17
C ILE A 197 -3.17 -1.71 -3.66
N ALA A 198 -2.62 -2.62 -2.86
CA ALA A 198 -1.44 -3.39 -3.23
C ALA A 198 -1.82 -4.55 -4.14
N LEU A 199 -1.32 -4.53 -5.39
CA LEU A 199 -1.55 -5.57 -6.38
C LEU A 199 -0.28 -6.40 -6.60
N TYR A 200 -0.39 -7.72 -6.48
CA TYR A 200 0.67 -8.62 -6.93
C TYR A 200 0.58 -8.86 -8.44
N PRO A 201 1.68 -9.15 -9.14
CA PRO A 201 1.71 -9.27 -10.60
C PRO A 201 0.64 -10.21 -11.19
N LYS A 202 0.35 -11.32 -10.52
CA LYS A 202 -0.68 -12.27 -10.93
C LYS A 202 -2.13 -11.77 -10.78
N GLN A 203 -2.35 -10.70 -10.01
CA GLN A 203 -3.67 -10.11 -9.76
C GLN A 203 -3.96 -8.93 -10.69
N VAL A 204 -2.92 -8.33 -11.28
CA VAL A 204 -3.06 -7.17 -12.18
C VAL A 204 -4.05 -7.41 -13.32
N PRO A 205 -4.06 -8.58 -14.01
CA PRO A 205 -5.02 -8.83 -15.08
C PRO A 205 -6.50 -8.89 -14.63
N LEU A 206 -6.74 -9.09 -13.33
CA LEU A 206 -8.08 -9.22 -12.76
C LEU A 206 -8.69 -7.87 -12.40
N VAL A 207 -7.89 -6.81 -12.32
CA VAL A 207 -8.33 -5.46 -11.92
C VAL A 207 -8.37 -4.55 -13.14
N LYS A 208 -9.51 -3.88 -13.33
CA LYS A 208 -9.73 -2.94 -14.43
C LYS A 208 -10.31 -1.65 -13.89
N THR A 209 -10.02 -0.54 -14.58
CA THR A 209 -10.62 0.76 -14.26
C THR A 209 -12.14 0.70 -14.32
N GLY A 210 -12.79 1.32 -13.35
CA GLY A 210 -14.27 1.40 -13.30
C GLY A 210 -14.95 0.21 -12.61
N GLN A 211 -14.20 -0.76 -12.08
CA GLN A 211 -14.77 -1.84 -11.29
C GLN A 211 -15.28 -1.34 -9.93
N PRO A 212 -16.44 -1.82 -9.46
CA PRO A 212 -16.91 -1.52 -8.11
C PRO A 212 -16.01 -2.18 -7.06
N VAL A 213 -15.67 -1.42 -6.03
CA VAL A 213 -14.85 -1.88 -4.90
C VAL A 213 -15.67 -1.82 -3.62
N ARG A 214 -15.57 -2.85 -2.79
CA ARG A 214 -16.09 -2.85 -1.42
C ARG A 214 -14.92 -2.73 -0.45
N ILE A 215 -14.97 -1.74 0.42
CA ILE A 215 -13.96 -1.54 1.49
C ILE A 215 -14.55 -2.10 2.77
N THR A 216 -13.75 -2.92 3.46
CA THR A 216 -14.04 -3.46 4.80
C THR A 216 -12.89 -3.05 5.71
N THR A 217 -13.19 -2.40 6.84
CA THR A 217 -12.22 -1.95 7.85
C THR A 217 -12.37 -2.77 9.12
#